data_137d177a2602b5fd419ac4fbb215efe4
#
_entry.id   137d177a2602b5fd419ac4fbb215efe4
#
_cell.length_a   1.000
_cell.length_b   1.000
_cell.length_c   1.000
_cell.angle_alpha   90.00
_cell.angle_beta   90.00
_cell.angle_gamma   90.00
#
_symmetry.space_group_name_H-M   'P 1'
#
loop_
_entity.id
_entity.type
_entity.pdbx_description
1 polymer ?
#
loop_
_entity_poly.entity_id
_entity_poly.type
_entity_poly.pdbx_seq_one_letter_code
_entity_poly.pdbx_strand_id
1 'polypeptide(L)'
;IHLEMMGLATFNEKNIYYRDYIKSAIQMWLDAGVDALRVDTLKHMPIWFWQEFTTAMKAHKPGLFMFGEYGFSKPWEQRSVDYANNIGMSILDFGLCDGIRFCFSGQEPGGFHQVERVLNYDSVYQRANELVTFIDNHDMPRFLSIVPDSRKLDLALVLLTTLRGVPCLFYGTEQYLNNATNGGQDPYNRPMMESWDTSSHSFKLVQTLLDLRHRNQALSLGSHHTAWINDDFYLYTRNFRDSAVMVMVNKSEHDHIVDAENIQMPDGSYTCLITGFPVNISNGRLQGYRVHGNSAMVISAEGNPVEAPLVVVFQINGFETQPGQSIAIIGDCDELGHWDHAKAYRMEYVNQNTWTATVGFNRSCLLYTSPSPRDGDES
;
A
#
# COMPACT_ATOMS: atom_id res chain seq x y z
N ILE A 1 -24.87 -0.31 -17.10
CA ILE A 1 -25.22 0.82 -16.23
C ILE A 1 -24.78 2.06 -16.98
N HIS A 2 -25.71 2.75 -17.61
CA HIS A 2 -25.48 4.04 -18.23
C HIS A 2 -25.65 5.09 -17.14
N LEU A 3 -24.59 5.41 -16.43
CA LEU A 3 -24.61 6.45 -15.42
C LEU A 3 -24.06 7.72 -16.08
N GLU A 4 -24.96 8.63 -16.41
CA GLU A 4 -24.59 10.01 -16.68
C GLU A 4 -23.95 10.57 -15.41
N MET A 5 -22.76 11.13 -15.53
CA MET A 5 -22.09 11.80 -14.45
C MET A 5 -22.47 13.27 -14.45
N MET A 6 -23.28 13.70 -13.48
CA MET A 6 -23.71 15.11 -13.33
C MET A 6 -24.29 15.75 -14.62
N GLY A 7 -25.03 14.97 -15.41
CA GLY A 7 -25.62 15.43 -16.70
C GLY A 7 -24.62 15.43 -17.88
N LEU A 8 -23.41 14.91 -17.70
CA LEU A 8 -22.45 14.77 -18.80
C LEU A 8 -22.74 13.51 -19.60
N ALA A 9 -22.75 13.64 -20.92
CA ALA A 9 -22.93 12.52 -21.83
C ALA A 9 -21.78 11.53 -21.76
N THR A 10 -22.10 10.24 -21.73
CA THR A 10 -21.13 9.15 -21.80
C THR A 10 -20.99 8.66 -23.24
N PHE A 11 -19.75 8.43 -23.67
CA PHE A 11 -19.51 7.78 -24.96
C PHE A 11 -20.03 6.34 -24.95
N ASN A 12 -20.47 5.89 -26.13
CA ASN A 12 -20.87 4.50 -26.29
C ASN A 12 -19.65 3.61 -26.40
N GLU A 13 -19.31 2.93 -25.30
CA GLU A 13 -18.16 2.03 -25.19
C GLU A 13 -18.26 0.81 -26.12
N LYS A 14 -19.44 0.47 -26.64
CA LYS A 14 -19.63 -0.59 -27.64
C LYS A 14 -19.25 -0.16 -29.05
N ASN A 15 -19.11 1.15 -29.29
CA ASN A 15 -18.71 1.65 -30.59
C ASN A 15 -17.21 1.39 -30.85
N ILE A 16 -16.90 0.60 -31.87
CA ILE A 16 -15.53 0.25 -32.23
C ILE A 16 -14.69 1.47 -32.61
N TYR A 17 -15.27 2.43 -33.32
CA TYR A 17 -14.56 3.66 -33.71
C TYR A 17 -14.13 4.47 -32.48
N TYR A 18 -14.98 4.56 -31.46
CA TYR A 18 -14.62 5.21 -30.20
C TYR A 18 -13.47 4.48 -29.50
N ARG A 19 -13.55 3.14 -29.38
CA ARG A 19 -12.52 2.36 -28.72
C ARG A 19 -11.16 2.47 -29.41
N ASP A 20 -11.16 2.40 -30.74
CA ASP A 20 -9.91 2.51 -31.51
C ASP A 20 -9.35 3.94 -31.47
N TYR A 21 -10.22 4.94 -31.54
CA TYR A 21 -9.81 6.33 -31.41
C TYR A 21 -9.15 6.62 -30.05
N ILE A 22 -9.78 6.24 -28.94
CA ILE A 22 -9.24 6.54 -27.61
C ILE A 22 -7.92 5.78 -27.34
N LYS A 23 -7.81 4.53 -27.81
CA LYS A 23 -6.54 3.78 -27.72
C LYS A 23 -5.44 4.49 -28.50
N SER A 24 -5.70 4.88 -29.74
CA SER A 24 -4.72 5.58 -30.58
C SER A 24 -4.32 6.94 -29.98
N ALA A 25 -5.27 7.68 -29.41
CA ALA A 25 -4.99 8.96 -28.78
C ALA A 25 -4.06 8.82 -27.55
N ILE A 26 -4.25 7.78 -26.76
CA ILE A 26 -3.35 7.52 -25.60
C ILE A 26 -2.01 6.98 -26.05
N GLN A 27 -1.96 6.10 -27.05
CA GLN A 27 -0.68 5.59 -27.62
C GLN A 27 0.22 6.73 -28.11
N MET A 28 -0.36 7.78 -28.72
CA MET A 28 0.39 8.98 -29.10
C MET A 28 1.12 9.63 -27.91
N TRP A 29 0.51 9.66 -26.74
CA TRP A 29 1.15 10.19 -25.53
C TRP A 29 2.21 9.25 -24.98
N LEU A 30 2.00 7.93 -25.07
CA LEU A 30 3.00 6.94 -24.68
C LEU A 30 4.24 7.01 -25.61
N ASP A 31 4.03 7.24 -26.91
CA ASP A 31 5.10 7.48 -27.90
C ASP A 31 5.85 8.80 -27.62
N ALA A 32 5.18 9.81 -27.08
CA ALA A 32 5.78 11.05 -26.63
C ALA A 32 6.58 10.93 -25.32
N GLY A 33 6.59 9.74 -24.66
CA GLY A 33 7.42 9.45 -23.50
C GLY A 33 6.67 9.42 -22.17
N VAL A 34 5.33 9.39 -22.15
CA VAL A 34 4.56 9.22 -20.90
C VAL A 34 4.83 7.86 -20.28
N ASP A 35 5.18 7.81 -19.00
CA ASP A 35 5.60 6.59 -18.30
C ASP A 35 4.51 5.92 -17.47
N ALA A 36 3.47 6.67 -17.10
CA ALA A 36 2.34 6.14 -16.34
C ALA A 36 1.04 6.87 -16.68
N LEU A 37 -0.11 6.25 -16.38
CA LEU A 37 -1.42 6.83 -16.63
C LEU A 37 -2.26 6.81 -15.35
N ARG A 38 -2.84 7.97 -14.99
CA ARG A 38 -3.96 8.07 -14.06
C ARG A 38 -5.24 8.18 -14.85
N VAL A 39 -6.15 7.23 -14.66
CA VAL A 39 -7.43 7.14 -15.39
C VAL A 39 -8.56 7.61 -14.49
N ASP A 40 -9.29 8.60 -14.96
CA ASP A 40 -10.44 9.17 -14.26
C ASP A 40 -11.67 8.27 -14.35
N THR A 41 -12.57 8.37 -13.36
CA THR A 41 -13.96 7.86 -13.39
C THR A 41 -14.14 6.41 -13.85
N LEU A 42 -13.32 5.48 -13.34
CA LEU A 42 -13.33 4.06 -13.77
C LEU A 42 -14.71 3.40 -13.75
N LYS A 43 -15.53 3.66 -12.72
CA LYS A 43 -16.83 3.00 -12.52
C LYS A 43 -17.88 3.31 -13.58
N HIS A 44 -17.62 4.29 -14.46
CA HIS A 44 -18.53 4.70 -15.53
C HIS A 44 -18.37 3.89 -16.82
N MET A 45 -17.28 3.12 -16.94
CA MET A 45 -17.08 2.16 -18.03
C MET A 45 -17.05 0.73 -17.48
N PRO A 46 -17.54 -0.27 -18.23
CA PRO A 46 -17.55 -1.66 -17.76
C PRO A 46 -16.16 -2.27 -17.71
N ILE A 47 -16.00 -3.32 -16.90
CA ILE A 47 -14.72 -4.04 -16.71
C ILE A 47 -14.12 -4.49 -18.05
N TRP A 48 -14.94 -5.07 -18.95
CA TRP A 48 -14.43 -5.54 -20.25
C TRP A 48 -13.80 -4.43 -21.11
N PHE A 49 -14.32 -3.18 -21.03
CA PHE A 49 -13.74 -2.04 -21.72
C PHE A 49 -12.33 -1.74 -21.19
N TRP A 50 -12.17 -1.73 -19.86
CA TRP A 50 -10.87 -1.50 -19.25
C TRP A 50 -9.89 -2.64 -19.53
N GLN A 51 -10.34 -3.89 -19.57
CA GLN A 51 -9.51 -5.04 -19.95
C GLN A 51 -8.97 -4.89 -21.37
N GLU A 52 -9.82 -4.52 -22.33
CA GLU A 52 -9.40 -4.26 -23.72
C GLU A 52 -8.41 -3.09 -23.78
N PHE A 53 -8.73 -1.99 -23.10
CA PHE A 53 -7.89 -0.80 -23.07
C PHE A 53 -6.51 -1.09 -22.44
N THR A 54 -6.46 -1.65 -21.25
CA THR A 54 -5.19 -1.92 -20.54
C THR A 54 -4.33 -2.93 -21.27
N THR A 55 -4.95 -3.95 -21.87
CA THR A 55 -4.23 -4.92 -22.71
C THR A 55 -3.55 -4.23 -23.89
N ALA A 56 -4.26 -3.35 -24.60
CA ALA A 56 -3.72 -2.61 -25.73
C ALA A 56 -2.59 -1.65 -25.29
N MET A 57 -2.74 -0.96 -24.17
CA MET A 57 -1.72 -0.03 -23.66
C MET A 57 -0.44 -0.76 -23.23
N LYS A 58 -0.57 -1.88 -22.51
CA LYS A 58 0.58 -2.70 -22.08
C LYS A 58 1.26 -3.42 -23.25
N ALA A 59 0.53 -3.79 -24.28
CA ALA A 59 1.11 -4.31 -25.51
C ALA A 59 1.93 -3.25 -26.25
N HIS A 60 1.49 -1.99 -26.23
CA HIS A 60 2.17 -0.86 -26.85
C HIS A 60 3.41 -0.41 -26.05
N LYS A 61 3.28 -0.30 -24.71
CA LYS A 61 4.37 0.05 -23.79
C LYS A 61 4.45 -1.00 -22.67
N PRO A 62 5.27 -2.07 -22.82
CA PRO A 62 5.49 -3.03 -21.74
C PRO A 62 6.02 -2.35 -20.48
N GLY A 63 5.54 -2.78 -19.31
CA GLY A 63 5.91 -2.17 -18.03
C GLY A 63 5.17 -0.87 -17.67
N LEU A 64 4.23 -0.41 -18.50
CA LEU A 64 3.41 0.75 -18.21
C LEU A 64 2.62 0.57 -16.91
N PHE A 65 2.85 1.44 -15.94
CA PHE A 65 2.03 1.52 -14.75
C PHE A 65 0.76 2.33 -15.01
N MET A 66 -0.37 1.76 -14.64
CA MET A 66 -1.67 2.42 -14.76
C MET A 66 -2.44 2.26 -13.45
N PHE A 67 -3.09 3.33 -13.04
CA PHE A 67 -4.06 3.29 -11.95
C PHE A 67 -5.24 4.20 -12.27
N GLY A 68 -6.36 3.91 -11.65
CA GLY A 68 -7.54 4.69 -11.93
C GLY A 68 -8.35 5.04 -10.71
N GLU A 69 -9.22 6.02 -10.89
CA GLU A 69 -10.13 6.44 -9.85
C GLU A 69 -11.43 5.62 -9.89
N TYR A 70 -11.56 4.72 -8.93
CA TYR A 70 -12.85 4.20 -8.53
C TYR A 70 -13.31 4.98 -7.29
N GLY A 71 -13.97 6.12 -7.49
CA GLY A 71 -14.33 7.04 -6.41
C GLY A 71 -15.06 6.35 -5.27
N PHE A 72 -14.56 6.54 -4.04
CA PHE A 72 -15.05 5.95 -2.79
C PHE A 72 -14.95 4.42 -2.72
N SER A 73 -13.94 3.82 -3.37
CA SER A 73 -13.67 2.37 -3.30
C SER A 73 -13.49 1.91 -1.85
N LYS A 74 -14.04 0.73 -1.55
CA LYS A 74 -13.91 0.09 -0.25
C LYS A 74 -13.59 -1.40 -0.42
N PRO A 75 -12.72 -1.98 0.42
CA PRO A 75 -12.37 -3.39 0.32
C PRO A 75 -13.52 -4.35 0.65
N TRP A 76 -14.58 -3.88 1.30
CA TRP A 76 -15.81 -4.64 1.59
C TRP A 76 -16.93 -4.44 0.55
N GLU A 77 -16.69 -3.63 -0.48
CA GLU A 77 -17.58 -3.47 -1.64
C GLU A 77 -17.10 -4.35 -2.79
N GLN A 78 -17.77 -5.47 -3.03
CA GLN A 78 -17.38 -6.44 -4.05
C GLN A 78 -17.13 -5.78 -5.42
N ARG A 79 -17.95 -4.82 -5.82
CA ARG A 79 -17.79 -4.16 -7.11
C ARG A 79 -16.49 -3.38 -7.24
N SER A 80 -16.05 -2.67 -6.20
CA SER A 80 -14.77 -1.95 -6.24
C SER A 80 -13.59 -2.92 -6.26
N VAL A 81 -13.70 -4.04 -5.54
CA VAL A 81 -12.73 -5.14 -5.55
C VAL A 81 -12.66 -5.80 -6.93
N ASP A 82 -13.81 -6.04 -7.58
CA ASP A 82 -13.86 -6.59 -8.93
C ASP A 82 -13.13 -5.70 -9.95
N TYR A 83 -13.27 -4.37 -9.83
CA TYR A 83 -12.51 -3.45 -10.67
C TYR A 83 -11.01 -3.54 -10.35
N ALA A 84 -10.60 -3.44 -9.09
CA ALA A 84 -9.19 -3.53 -8.70
C ALA A 84 -8.51 -4.81 -9.22
N ASN A 85 -9.24 -5.93 -9.20
CA ASN A 85 -8.68 -7.23 -9.57
C ASN A 85 -8.73 -7.55 -11.06
N ASN A 86 -9.69 -6.99 -11.82
CA ASN A 86 -9.99 -7.51 -13.17
C ASN A 86 -9.76 -6.51 -14.30
N ILE A 87 -9.51 -5.22 -14.04
CA ILE A 87 -9.36 -4.22 -15.13
C ILE A 87 -7.93 -4.11 -15.68
N GLY A 88 -6.97 -4.85 -15.14
CA GLY A 88 -5.57 -4.82 -15.60
C GLY A 88 -4.77 -3.59 -15.16
N MET A 89 -5.33 -2.72 -14.33
CA MET A 89 -4.65 -1.59 -13.69
C MET A 89 -4.98 -1.52 -12.20
N SER A 90 -4.20 -0.77 -11.43
CA SER A 90 -4.48 -0.51 -10.02
C SER A 90 -5.59 0.52 -9.82
N ILE A 91 -6.01 0.76 -8.58
CA ILE A 91 -6.97 1.81 -8.22
C ILE A 91 -6.46 2.68 -7.08
N LEU A 92 -7.05 3.87 -6.92
CA LEU A 92 -6.89 4.71 -5.74
C LEU A 92 -7.54 4.03 -4.52
N ASP A 93 -6.81 3.97 -3.41
CA ASP A 93 -7.25 3.34 -2.16
C ASP A 93 -8.01 4.32 -1.27
N PHE A 94 -9.27 4.57 -1.60
CA PHE A 94 -10.14 5.39 -0.77
C PHE A 94 -10.44 4.73 0.59
N GLY A 95 -10.36 3.41 0.67
CA GLY A 95 -10.54 2.69 1.93
C GLY A 95 -9.49 3.10 2.94
N LEU A 96 -8.20 3.02 2.57
CA LEU A 96 -7.09 3.39 3.46
C LEU A 96 -7.04 4.90 3.69
N CYS A 97 -7.36 5.71 2.69
CA CYS A 97 -7.48 7.15 2.83
C CYS A 97 -8.47 7.50 3.95
N ASP A 98 -9.68 6.94 3.93
CA ASP A 98 -10.67 7.16 4.97
C ASP A 98 -10.23 6.59 6.33
N GLY A 99 -9.62 5.41 6.35
CA GLY A 99 -9.09 4.80 7.56
C GLY A 99 -8.11 5.72 8.30
N ILE A 100 -7.15 6.30 7.55
CA ILE A 100 -6.19 7.26 8.11
C ILE A 100 -6.90 8.56 8.55
N ARG A 101 -7.77 9.12 7.72
CA ARG A 101 -8.49 10.37 8.03
C ARG A 101 -9.37 10.23 9.26
N PHE A 102 -10.13 9.14 9.39
CA PHE A 102 -10.98 8.85 10.56
C PHE A 102 -10.16 8.63 11.83
N CYS A 103 -9.03 7.93 11.71
CA CYS A 103 -8.10 7.73 12.81
C CYS A 103 -7.71 9.05 13.50
N PHE A 104 -7.43 10.09 12.73
CA PHE A 104 -6.95 11.37 13.26
C PHE A 104 -8.06 12.40 13.49
N SER A 105 -9.13 12.39 12.71
CA SER A 105 -10.23 13.36 12.87
C SER A 105 -11.17 13.03 14.01
N GLY A 106 -11.24 11.76 14.43
CA GLY A 106 -12.22 11.30 15.40
C GLY A 106 -13.68 11.33 14.92
N GLN A 107 -13.89 11.47 13.59
CA GLN A 107 -15.24 11.41 13.00
C GLN A 107 -15.88 10.04 13.18
N GLU A 108 -15.05 9.00 13.20
CA GLU A 108 -15.45 7.64 13.53
C GLU A 108 -14.65 7.15 14.74
N PRO A 109 -15.26 6.39 15.67
CA PRO A 109 -14.55 5.84 16.81
C PRO A 109 -13.55 4.75 16.39
N GLY A 110 -12.60 4.42 17.28
CA GLY A 110 -11.68 3.30 17.11
C GLY A 110 -10.25 3.68 16.68
N GLY A 111 -9.95 4.96 16.50
CA GLY A 111 -8.57 5.43 16.29
C GLY A 111 -7.80 4.62 15.23
N PHE A 112 -6.63 4.04 15.59
CA PHE A 112 -5.83 3.24 14.66
C PHE A 112 -6.52 1.95 14.18
N HIS A 113 -7.52 1.44 14.89
CA HIS A 113 -8.32 0.31 14.41
C HIS A 113 -9.06 0.62 13.10
N GLN A 114 -9.29 1.90 12.76
CA GLN A 114 -9.82 2.29 11.45
C GLN A 114 -8.83 1.97 10.31
N VAL A 115 -7.54 2.13 10.55
CA VAL A 115 -6.48 1.77 9.59
C VAL A 115 -6.35 0.25 9.50
N GLU A 116 -6.20 -0.43 10.64
CA GLU A 116 -6.05 -1.89 10.70
C GLU A 116 -7.24 -2.62 10.05
N ARG A 117 -8.46 -2.13 10.28
CA ARG A 117 -9.66 -2.69 9.65
C ARG A 117 -9.53 -2.76 8.11
N VAL A 118 -8.97 -1.74 7.48
CA VAL A 118 -8.78 -1.72 6.03
C VAL A 118 -7.70 -2.72 5.61
N LEU A 119 -6.57 -2.74 6.32
CA LEU A 119 -5.46 -3.65 6.03
C LEU A 119 -5.85 -5.13 6.18
N ASN A 120 -6.75 -5.45 7.12
CA ASN A 120 -7.28 -6.80 7.30
C ASN A 120 -8.10 -7.32 6.11
N TYR A 121 -8.52 -6.43 5.20
CA TYR A 121 -9.15 -6.81 3.93
C TYR A 121 -8.16 -6.93 2.76
N ASP A 122 -6.86 -6.77 2.97
CA ASP A 122 -5.88 -6.81 1.85
C ASP A 122 -5.93 -8.11 1.05
N SER A 123 -6.34 -9.21 1.66
CA SER A 123 -6.51 -10.51 0.99
C SER A 123 -7.57 -10.54 -0.11
N VAL A 124 -8.51 -9.58 -0.16
CA VAL A 124 -9.49 -9.50 -1.25
C VAL A 124 -8.88 -8.97 -2.55
N TYR A 125 -7.75 -8.28 -2.45
CA TYR A 125 -7.03 -7.74 -3.60
C TYR A 125 -5.95 -8.71 -4.08
N GLN A 126 -5.89 -8.92 -5.39
CA GLN A 126 -4.80 -9.68 -6.00
C GLN A 126 -3.45 -8.97 -5.88
N ARG A 127 -3.47 -7.63 -5.79
CA ARG A 127 -2.28 -6.78 -5.81
C ARG A 127 -2.42 -5.60 -4.84
N ALA A 128 -2.61 -5.91 -3.55
CA ALA A 128 -2.78 -4.88 -2.51
C ALA A 128 -1.60 -3.89 -2.45
N ASN A 129 -0.37 -4.36 -2.70
CA ASN A 129 0.83 -3.52 -2.72
C ASN A 129 0.91 -2.56 -3.92
N GLU A 130 0.07 -2.73 -4.94
CA GLU A 130 -0.02 -1.80 -6.08
C GLU A 130 -1.12 -0.74 -5.93
N LEU A 131 -1.99 -0.85 -4.92
CA LEU A 131 -3.01 0.18 -4.66
C LEU A 131 -2.35 1.54 -4.43
N VAL A 132 -2.86 2.59 -5.07
CA VAL A 132 -2.31 3.94 -4.91
C VAL A 132 -2.93 4.59 -3.67
N THR A 133 -2.11 4.80 -2.65
CA THR A 133 -2.53 5.30 -1.34
C THR A 133 -2.34 6.81 -1.25
N PHE A 134 -3.21 7.48 -0.51
CA PHE A 134 -3.20 8.93 -0.35
C PHE A 134 -3.97 9.32 0.93
N ILE A 135 -3.81 10.55 1.39
CA ILE A 135 -4.55 11.10 2.54
C ILE A 135 -5.42 12.30 2.19
N ASP A 136 -5.15 12.92 1.07
CA ASP A 136 -5.95 13.97 0.44
C ASP A 136 -5.69 14.03 -1.06
N ASN A 137 -6.59 14.68 -1.80
CA ASN A 137 -6.48 14.92 -3.23
C ASN A 137 -7.26 16.18 -3.64
N HIS A 138 -7.36 16.42 -4.96
CA HIS A 138 -8.02 17.60 -5.52
C HIS A 138 -9.56 17.60 -5.43
N ASP A 139 -10.19 16.48 -5.02
CA ASP A 139 -11.66 16.31 -4.95
C ASP A 139 -12.18 16.24 -3.49
N MET A 140 -11.31 16.45 -2.52
CA MET A 140 -11.68 16.43 -1.11
C MET A 140 -10.94 17.50 -0.31
N PRO A 141 -11.43 17.87 0.89
CA PRO A 141 -10.71 18.76 1.79
C PRO A 141 -9.31 18.23 2.09
N ARG A 142 -8.33 19.11 2.14
CA ARG A 142 -6.98 18.76 2.58
C ARG A 142 -7.01 18.19 3.99
N PHE A 143 -6.02 17.34 4.31
CA PHE A 143 -5.93 16.72 5.64
C PHE A 143 -5.99 17.77 6.76
N LEU A 144 -5.17 18.82 6.70
CA LEU A 144 -5.14 19.89 7.70
C LEU A 144 -6.42 20.75 7.74
N SER A 145 -7.26 20.72 6.71
CA SER A 145 -8.56 21.41 6.75
C SER A 145 -9.58 20.69 7.64
N ILE A 146 -9.37 19.39 7.91
CA ILE A 146 -10.21 18.60 8.82
C ILE A 146 -9.52 18.31 10.17
N VAL A 147 -8.22 18.14 10.16
CA VAL A 147 -7.39 17.88 11.34
C VAL A 147 -6.37 19.02 11.46
N PRO A 148 -6.70 20.15 12.08
CA PRO A 148 -5.87 21.35 12.09
C PRO A 148 -4.71 21.24 13.11
N ASP A 149 -3.94 20.17 13.01
CA ASP A 149 -2.74 19.89 13.82
C ASP A 149 -1.65 19.31 12.90
N SER A 150 -0.58 20.09 12.68
CA SER A 150 0.55 19.68 11.84
C SER A 150 1.24 18.41 12.34
N ARG A 151 1.27 18.18 13.66
CA ARG A 151 1.84 16.96 14.24
C ARG A 151 1.05 15.71 13.81
N LYS A 152 -0.28 15.84 13.74
CA LYS A 152 -1.15 14.75 13.26
C LYS A 152 -0.97 14.50 11.77
N LEU A 153 -0.73 15.56 10.97
CA LEU A 153 -0.38 15.39 9.56
C LEU A 153 0.94 14.63 9.41
N ASP A 154 1.97 14.99 10.18
CA ASP A 154 3.25 14.28 10.15
C ASP A 154 3.08 12.79 10.47
N LEU A 155 2.26 12.44 11.45
CA LEU A 155 1.93 11.04 11.77
C LEU A 155 1.16 10.35 10.64
N ALA A 156 0.22 11.04 9.99
CA ALA A 156 -0.49 10.51 8.83
C ALA A 156 0.45 10.28 7.63
N LEU A 157 1.45 11.14 7.44
CA LEU A 157 2.49 10.96 6.42
C LEU A 157 3.41 9.78 6.74
N VAL A 158 3.72 9.54 8.01
CA VAL A 158 4.43 8.30 8.42
C VAL A 158 3.62 7.08 8.00
N LEU A 159 2.32 7.01 8.29
CA LEU A 159 1.46 5.90 7.86
C LEU A 159 1.44 5.78 6.34
N LEU A 160 1.20 6.88 5.62
CA LEU A 160 1.12 6.89 4.16
C LEU A 160 2.38 6.32 3.51
N THR A 161 3.56 6.66 4.03
CA THR A 161 4.85 6.27 3.44
C THR A 161 5.36 4.91 3.88
N THR A 162 4.87 4.38 5.00
CA THR A 162 5.39 3.12 5.57
C THR A 162 4.39 1.95 5.48
N LEU A 163 3.11 2.20 5.29
CA LEU A 163 2.13 1.15 4.98
C LEU A 163 2.29 0.64 3.53
N ARG A 164 1.53 -0.40 3.19
CA ARG A 164 1.51 -0.97 1.83
C ARG A 164 0.94 0.01 0.81
N GLY A 165 1.16 -0.27 -0.48
CA GLY A 165 0.66 0.52 -1.60
C GLY A 165 1.70 1.48 -2.17
N VAL A 166 1.31 2.25 -3.16
CA VAL A 166 2.13 3.28 -3.80
C VAL A 166 1.71 4.64 -3.25
N PRO A 167 2.51 5.28 -2.38
CA PRO A 167 2.12 6.55 -1.75
C PRO A 167 2.04 7.68 -2.79
N CYS A 168 0.92 8.38 -2.81
CA CYS A 168 0.68 9.55 -3.62
C CYS A 168 0.45 10.76 -2.71
N LEU A 169 1.33 11.76 -2.82
CA LEU A 169 1.22 13.02 -2.11
C LEU A 169 0.54 14.06 -3.00
N PHE A 170 -0.49 14.69 -2.47
CA PHE A 170 -1.08 15.86 -3.13
C PHE A 170 -0.14 17.07 -2.93
N TYR A 171 0.03 17.90 -3.97
CA TYR A 171 0.97 19.02 -3.94
C TYR A 171 0.78 19.91 -2.71
N GLY A 172 1.87 20.27 -2.05
CA GLY A 172 1.88 21.16 -0.89
C GLY A 172 1.48 20.52 0.44
N THR A 173 1.05 19.24 0.48
CA THR A 173 0.80 18.55 1.74
C THR A 173 2.07 18.50 2.59
N GLU A 174 3.23 18.31 1.96
CA GLU A 174 4.55 18.36 2.58
C GLU A 174 4.99 19.78 3.01
N GLN A 175 4.22 20.79 2.62
CA GLN A 175 4.40 22.20 3.01
C GLN A 175 3.34 22.67 4.00
N TYR A 176 2.54 21.75 4.57
CA TYR A 176 1.39 22.04 5.43
C TYR A 176 0.33 22.93 4.75
N LEU A 177 0.28 22.91 3.42
CA LEU A 177 -0.66 23.72 2.65
C LEU A 177 -2.10 23.29 2.94
N ASN A 178 -2.92 24.23 3.34
CA ASN A 178 -4.33 23.99 3.63
C ASN A 178 -5.15 25.26 3.42
N ASN A 179 -6.45 25.08 3.28
CA ASN A 179 -7.41 26.17 3.31
C ASN A 179 -8.75 25.59 3.82
N ALA A 180 -9.14 25.97 5.03
CA ALA A 180 -10.35 25.49 5.67
C ALA A 180 -11.61 26.34 5.35
N THR A 181 -11.50 27.33 4.46
CA THR A 181 -12.63 28.12 4.00
C THR A 181 -13.72 27.21 3.46
N ASN A 182 -14.96 27.42 3.87
CA ASN A 182 -16.12 26.59 3.50
C ASN A 182 -15.87 25.09 3.71
N GLY A 183 -15.23 24.73 4.85
CA GLY A 183 -14.90 23.35 5.20
C GLY A 183 -13.82 22.72 4.31
N GLY A 184 -13.05 23.53 3.58
CA GLY A 184 -12.00 23.07 2.68
C GLY A 184 -12.50 22.39 1.40
N GLN A 185 -13.79 22.55 1.05
CA GLN A 185 -14.35 22.03 -0.20
C GLN A 185 -13.82 22.77 -1.42
N ASP A 186 -14.02 22.20 -2.61
CA ASP A 186 -13.68 22.86 -3.87
C ASP A 186 -14.32 24.27 -3.98
N PRO A 187 -13.57 25.31 -4.39
CA PRO A 187 -12.18 25.33 -4.89
C PRO A 187 -11.10 25.52 -3.82
N TYR A 188 -11.46 25.56 -2.55
CA TYR A 188 -10.54 25.90 -1.44
C TYR A 188 -9.52 24.79 -1.12
N ASN A 189 -9.79 23.56 -1.53
CA ASN A 189 -8.84 22.45 -1.46
C ASN A 189 -7.66 22.57 -2.45
N ARG A 190 -7.74 23.52 -3.40
CA ARG A 190 -6.74 23.75 -4.48
C ARG A 190 -6.08 25.13 -4.40
N PRO A 191 -5.60 25.58 -3.21
CA PRO A 191 -4.91 26.86 -3.12
C PRO A 191 -3.60 26.80 -3.90
N MET A 192 -3.12 27.96 -4.38
CA MET A 192 -1.81 28.07 -5.01
C MET A 192 -0.71 27.75 -3.99
N MET A 193 0.39 27.15 -4.46
CA MET A 193 1.59 26.96 -3.64
C MET A 193 2.21 28.32 -3.32
N GLU A 194 2.42 28.58 -2.04
CA GLU A 194 3.05 29.82 -1.54
C GLU A 194 4.48 29.58 -1.05
N SER A 195 4.86 28.33 -0.80
CA SER A 195 6.16 27.95 -0.29
C SER A 195 6.68 26.68 -0.96
N TRP A 196 8.00 26.61 -1.12
CA TRP A 196 8.77 25.43 -1.55
C TRP A 196 9.93 25.19 -0.59
N ASP A 197 9.66 25.28 0.71
CA ASP A 197 10.67 25.16 1.75
C ASP A 197 11.10 23.70 1.95
N THR A 198 12.21 23.31 1.33
CA THR A 198 12.82 22.00 1.49
C THR A 198 13.43 21.76 2.88
N SER A 199 13.48 22.81 3.73
CA SER A 199 13.92 22.70 5.12
C SER A 199 12.79 22.43 6.10
N SER A 200 11.53 22.50 5.65
CA SER A 200 10.37 22.23 6.51
C SER A 200 10.43 20.83 7.11
N HIS A 201 9.86 20.66 8.30
CA HIS A 201 9.89 19.36 9.00
C HIS A 201 9.18 18.26 8.19
N SER A 202 8.00 18.56 7.69
CA SER A 202 7.22 17.60 6.90
C SER A 202 7.92 17.19 5.61
N PHE A 203 8.54 18.15 4.89
CA PHE A 203 9.31 17.85 3.69
C PHE A 203 10.46 16.87 4.00
N LYS A 204 11.24 17.14 5.05
CA LYS A 204 12.35 16.25 5.45
C LYS A 204 11.89 14.91 5.94
N LEU A 205 10.77 14.86 6.68
CA LEU A 205 10.16 13.62 7.12
C LEU A 205 9.79 12.73 5.92
N VAL A 206 9.06 13.31 4.97
CA VAL A 206 8.65 12.61 3.74
C VAL A 206 9.87 12.16 2.94
N GLN A 207 10.86 13.03 2.73
CA GLN A 207 12.10 12.68 2.05
C GLN A 207 12.78 11.48 2.70
N THR A 208 12.99 11.52 4.03
CA THR A 208 13.63 10.43 4.78
C THR A 208 12.88 9.10 4.62
N LEU A 209 11.55 9.13 4.69
CA LEU A 209 10.73 7.91 4.62
C LEU A 209 10.58 7.38 3.20
N LEU A 210 10.57 8.25 2.18
CA LEU A 210 10.60 7.82 0.77
C LEU A 210 11.98 7.26 0.39
N ASP A 211 13.07 7.85 0.90
CA ASP A 211 14.41 7.29 0.73
C ASP A 211 14.52 5.91 1.38
N LEU A 212 13.94 5.73 2.59
CA LEU A 212 13.83 4.42 3.21
C LEU A 212 13.04 3.46 2.33
N ARG A 213 11.86 3.87 1.84
CA ARG A 213 11.00 3.05 1.00
C ARG A 213 11.69 2.61 -0.29
N HIS A 214 12.52 3.47 -0.86
CA HIS A 214 13.28 3.16 -2.08
C HIS A 214 14.35 2.09 -1.86
N ARG A 215 15.04 2.09 -0.72
CA ARG A 215 16.12 1.14 -0.43
C ARG A 215 15.69 -0.08 0.39
N ASN A 216 14.54 -0.08 1.06
CA ASN A 216 14.05 -1.21 1.85
C ASN A 216 12.76 -1.78 1.25
N GLN A 217 12.89 -2.94 0.59
CA GLN A 217 11.80 -3.61 -0.10
C GLN A 217 10.67 -4.08 0.84
N ALA A 218 10.88 -4.16 2.15
CA ALA A 218 9.83 -4.50 3.10
C ALA A 218 8.65 -3.49 3.04
N LEU A 219 8.90 -2.23 2.72
CA LEU A 219 7.83 -1.23 2.60
C LEU A 219 7.00 -1.38 1.32
N SER A 220 7.58 -1.84 0.22
CA SER A 220 6.91 -1.98 -1.08
C SER A 220 6.34 -3.38 -1.31
N LEU A 221 7.05 -4.43 -0.89
CA LEU A 221 6.72 -5.83 -1.20
C LEU A 221 6.37 -6.65 0.03
N GLY A 222 6.69 -6.17 1.23
CA GLY A 222 6.61 -6.95 2.46
C GLY A 222 5.20 -7.16 2.99
N SER A 223 5.08 -8.19 3.81
CA SER A 223 3.92 -8.44 4.66
C SER A 223 3.77 -7.35 5.73
N HIS A 224 2.56 -7.24 6.26
CA HIS A 224 2.24 -6.36 7.37
C HIS A 224 1.92 -7.19 8.62
N HIS A 225 2.54 -6.85 9.75
CA HIS A 225 2.27 -7.49 11.02
C HIS A 225 1.99 -6.43 12.09
N THR A 226 0.80 -6.48 12.67
CA THR A 226 0.42 -5.66 13.83
C THR A 226 0.97 -6.31 15.10
N ALA A 227 1.95 -5.68 15.74
CA ALA A 227 2.51 -6.17 17.01
C ALA A 227 1.75 -5.62 18.24
N TRP A 228 1.26 -4.38 18.16
CA TRP A 228 0.40 -3.79 19.18
C TRP A 228 -0.46 -2.67 18.59
N ILE A 229 -1.72 -2.60 19.00
CA ILE A 229 -2.64 -1.56 18.55
C ILE A 229 -3.65 -1.21 19.66
N ASN A 230 -3.98 0.06 19.76
CA ASN A 230 -5.16 0.60 20.41
C ASN A 230 -5.61 1.88 19.69
N ASP A 231 -6.57 2.61 20.22
CA ASP A 231 -7.08 3.81 19.58
C ASP A 231 -6.01 4.87 19.32
N ASP A 232 -5.01 4.99 20.21
CA ASP A 232 -4.04 6.08 20.23
C ASP A 232 -2.61 5.67 19.89
N PHE A 233 -2.31 4.37 19.87
CA PHE A 233 -0.99 3.85 19.63
C PHE A 233 -1.01 2.67 18.65
N TYR A 234 -0.08 2.67 17.69
CA TYR A 234 0.06 1.61 16.70
C TYR A 234 1.52 1.22 16.52
N LEU A 235 1.84 -0.05 16.77
CA LEU A 235 3.12 -0.67 16.50
C LEU A 235 2.93 -1.78 15.49
N TYR A 236 3.61 -1.66 14.36
CA TYR A 236 3.60 -2.69 13.31
C TYR A 236 4.98 -2.87 12.69
N THR A 237 5.15 -4.00 12.02
CA THR A 237 6.32 -4.28 11.19
C THR A 237 5.92 -4.57 9.76
N ARG A 238 6.83 -4.23 8.85
CA ARG A 238 6.81 -4.61 7.45
C ARG A 238 7.99 -5.54 7.22
N ASN A 239 7.76 -6.71 6.63
CA ASN A 239 8.78 -7.74 6.51
C ASN A 239 8.85 -8.26 5.09
N PHE A 240 10.06 -8.35 4.56
CA PHE A 240 10.35 -8.93 3.26
C PHE A 240 11.71 -9.62 3.29
N ARG A 241 11.72 -10.96 3.31
CA ARG A 241 12.95 -11.76 3.44
C ARG A 241 13.74 -11.36 4.71
N ASP A 242 14.97 -10.89 4.51
CA ASP A 242 15.88 -10.39 5.57
C ASP A 242 15.74 -8.87 5.83
N SER A 243 14.87 -8.20 5.09
CA SER A 243 14.55 -6.78 5.30
C SER A 243 13.35 -6.62 6.22
N ALA A 244 13.43 -5.69 7.15
CA ALA A 244 12.34 -5.36 8.04
C ALA A 244 12.29 -3.86 8.35
N VAL A 245 11.08 -3.34 8.54
CA VAL A 245 10.87 -1.97 9.06
C VAL A 245 9.85 -2.06 10.19
N MET A 246 10.20 -1.51 11.36
CA MET A 246 9.28 -1.35 12.48
C MET A 246 8.87 0.11 12.62
N VAL A 247 7.59 0.31 12.82
CA VAL A 247 6.98 1.63 12.95
C VAL A 247 6.14 1.69 14.22
N MET A 248 6.35 2.73 15.01
CA MET A 248 5.50 3.07 16.15
C MET A 248 4.92 4.46 15.95
N VAL A 249 3.63 4.61 16.12
CA VAL A 249 2.92 5.89 15.98
C VAL A 249 2.08 6.13 17.23
N ASN A 250 2.37 7.21 17.94
CA ASN A 250 1.60 7.66 19.11
C ASN A 250 0.88 8.96 18.75
N LYS A 251 -0.44 8.90 18.57
CA LYS A 251 -1.25 10.11 18.28
C LYS A 251 -1.84 10.77 19.52
N SER A 252 -1.64 10.21 20.72
CA SER A 252 -2.06 10.85 21.96
C SER A 252 -1.19 12.05 22.33
N GLU A 253 -1.64 12.87 23.26
CA GLU A 253 -0.83 13.96 23.83
C GLU A 253 0.17 13.45 24.90
N HIS A 254 0.07 12.19 25.30
CA HIS A 254 0.85 11.60 26.38
C HIS A 254 1.86 10.60 25.88
N ASP A 255 2.97 10.47 26.61
CA ASP A 255 3.97 9.43 26.34
C ASP A 255 3.35 8.04 26.51
N HIS A 256 3.76 7.11 25.66
CA HIS A 256 3.41 5.71 25.76
C HIS A 256 4.65 4.88 26.06
N ILE A 257 4.57 4.00 27.07
CA ILE A 257 5.62 3.03 27.37
C ILE A 257 5.23 1.72 26.69
N VAL A 258 6.11 1.23 25.85
CA VAL A 258 5.89 0.05 25.02
C VAL A 258 6.60 -1.14 25.65
N ASP A 259 5.82 -2.19 25.97
CA ASP A 259 6.30 -3.54 26.26
C ASP A 259 5.62 -4.48 25.27
N ALA A 260 6.31 -4.87 24.20
CA ALA A 260 5.75 -5.68 23.13
C ALA A 260 6.61 -6.91 22.86
N GLU A 261 5.94 -8.02 22.58
CA GLU A 261 6.54 -9.31 22.23
C GLU A 261 6.21 -9.67 20.78
N ASN A 262 6.89 -10.68 20.25
CA ASN A 262 6.69 -11.17 18.89
C ASN A 262 6.90 -10.10 17.81
N ILE A 263 7.83 -9.17 18.07
CA ILE A 263 8.22 -8.18 17.10
C ILE A 263 8.98 -8.89 15.98
N GLN A 264 8.42 -8.83 14.79
CA GLN A 264 9.03 -9.40 13.59
C GLN A 264 10.11 -8.48 13.05
N MET A 265 11.17 -8.32 13.85
CA MET A 265 12.35 -7.51 13.55
C MET A 265 13.58 -8.30 14.05
N PRO A 266 14.68 -8.37 13.32
CA PRO A 266 15.91 -8.98 13.83
C PRO A 266 16.36 -8.36 15.16
N ASP A 267 16.91 -9.18 16.05
CA ASP A 267 17.53 -8.69 17.28
C ASP A 267 18.70 -7.76 16.96
N GLY A 268 18.82 -6.64 17.67
CA GLY A 268 19.87 -5.67 17.44
C GLY A 268 19.60 -4.30 18.06
N SER A 269 20.59 -3.43 17.87
CA SER A 269 20.50 -2.02 18.25
C SER A 269 20.34 -1.18 17.00
N TYR A 270 19.27 -0.40 16.96
CA TYR A 270 18.89 0.43 15.84
C TYR A 270 18.86 1.90 16.22
N THR A 271 18.94 2.77 15.24
CA THR A 271 18.72 4.21 15.44
C THR A 271 17.43 4.61 14.72
N CYS A 272 16.54 5.28 15.44
CA CYS A 272 15.32 5.79 14.84
C CYS A 272 15.63 6.82 13.75
N LEU A 273 15.07 6.63 12.56
CA LEU A 273 15.32 7.48 11.40
C LEU A 273 14.69 8.87 11.53
N ILE A 274 13.66 9.01 12.36
CA ILE A 274 12.95 10.29 12.58
C ILE A 274 13.57 11.05 13.74
N THR A 275 13.81 10.39 14.86
CA THR A 275 14.19 11.07 16.11
C THR A 275 15.68 10.97 16.45
N GLY A 276 16.41 10.04 15.82
CA GLY A 276 17.81 9.73 16.14
C GLY A 276 18.01 8.93 17.45
N PHE A 277 16.95 8.57 18.17
CA PHE A 277 17.08 7.83 19.43
C PHE A 277 17.35 6.34 19.18
N PRO A 278 18.14 5.70 20.10
CA PRO A 278 18.42 4.27 20.01
C PRO A 278 17.18 3.43 20.35
N VAL A 279 17.02 2.31 19.66
CA VAL A 279 15.97 1.30 19.87
C VAL A 279 16.64 -0.06 19.90
N ASN A 280 16.43 -0.85 20.97
CA ASN A 280 17.00 -2.17 21.11
C ASN A 280 15.91 -3.24 21.03
N ILE A 281 16.08 -4.20 20.15
CA ILE A 281 15.26 -5.40 20.04
C ILE A 281 16.07 -6.58 20.57
N SER A 282 15.50 -7.35 21.47
CA SER A 282 16.15 -8.52 22.05
C SER A 282 15.15 -9.66 22.24
N ASN A 283 15.47 -10.84 21.70
CA ASN A 283 14.60 -12.01 21.70
C ASN A 283 13.19 -11.73 21.12
N GLY A 284 13.12 -10.92 20.06
CA GLY A 284 11.87 -10.49 19.44
C GLY A 284 11.00 -9.61 20.35
N ARG A 285 11.61 -8.88 21.29
CA ARG A 285 10.91 -8.03 22.26
C ARG A 285 11.44 -6.61 22.24
N LEU A 286 10.51 -5.67 22.44
CA LEU A 286 10.77 -4.28 22.80
C LEU A 286 10.26 -4.05 24.21
N GLN A 287 11.12 -3.61 25.15
CA GLN A 287 10.77 -3.53 26.55
C GLN A 287 11.05 -2.14 27.12
N GLY A 288 10.07 -1.57 27.81
CA GLY A 288 10.18 -0.29 28.51
C GLY A 288 10.50 0.89 27.60
N TYR A 289 10.20 0.79 26.30
CA TYR A 289 10.53 1.85 25.34
C TYR A 289 9.53 2.99 25.38
N ARG A 290 10.01 4.23 25.53
CA ARG A 290 9.16 5.42 25.59
C ARG A 290 8.99 6.03 24.20
N VAL A 291 7.73 6.17 23.75
CA VAL A 291 7.33 6.92 22.57
C VAL A 291 6.57 8.17 23.01
N HIS A 292 7.10 9.34 22.70
CA HIS A 292 6.48 10.60 23.11
C HIS A 292 5.10 10.82 22.49
N GLY A 293 4.29 11.65 23.14
CA GLY A 293 3.00 12.07 22.59
C GLY A 293 3.16 12.79 21.26
N ASN A 294 2.24 12.58 20.31
CA ASN A 294 2.27 13.11 18.96
C ASN A 294 3.61 12.86 18.24
N SER A 295 4.17 11.67 18.39
CA SER A 295 5.41 11.31 17.73
C SER A 295 5.38 9.93 17.08
N ALA A 296 6.33 9.68 16.19
CA ALA A 296 6.53 8.39 15.57
C ALA A 296 8.00 7.97 15.65
N MET A 297 8.20 6.65 15.63
CA MET A 297 9.51 6.02 15.58
C MET A 297 9.54 5.07 14.39
N VAL A 298 10.60 5.14 13.60
CA VAL A 298 10.82 4.24 12.46
C VAL A 298 12.25 3.72 12.53
N ILE A 299 12.40 2.40 12.57
CA ILE A 299 13.69 1.73 12.48
C ILE A 299 13.68 0.72 11.33
N SER A 300 14.84 0.42 10.79
CA SER A 300 15.04 -0.40 9.61
C SER A 300 16.15 -1.41 9.79
N ALA A 301 15.89 -2.64 9.41
CA ALA A 301 16.90 -3.63 9.07
C ALA A 301 16.89 -3.81 7.56
N GLU A 302 18.01 -3.51 6.93
CA GLU A 302 18.14 -3.57 5.47
C GLU A 302 18.78 -4.90 5.09
N GLY A 303 18.03 -5.72 4.33
CA GLY A 303 18.55 -6.92 3.68
C GLY A 303 19.05 -6.59 2.27
N ASN A 304 19.51 -7.61 1.57
CA ASN A 304 19.93 -7.46 0.19
C ASN A 304 18.70 -7.25 -0.73
N PRO A 305 18.70 -6.25 -1.60
CA PRO A 305 17.62 -6.06 -2.57
C PRO A 305 17.44 -7.30 -3.47
N VAL A 306 16.20 -7.63 -3.79
CA VAL A 306 15.92 -8.64 -4.83
C VAL A 306 16.01 -7.95 -6.17
N GLU A 307 17.14 -8.10 -6.84
CA GLU A 307 17.31 -7.73 -8.23
C GLU A 307 16.99 -8.96 -9.08
N ALA A 308 15.80 -9.01 -9.64
CA ALA A 308 15.38 -10.09 -10.50
C ALA A 308 14.57 -9.56 -11.69
N PRO A 309 14.77 -10.13 -12.91
CA PRO A 309 14.03 -9.75 -14.10
C PRO A 309 12.52 -9.96 -13.98
N LEU A 310 12.10 -10.90 -13.14
CA LEU A 310 10.70 -11.20 -12.86
C LEU A 310 10.50 -11.35 -11.35
N VAL A 311 9.59 -10.56 -10.80
CA VAL A 311 9.15 -10.69 -9.41
C VAL A 311 7.71 -11.20 -9.41
N VAL A 312 7.47 -12.33 -8.73
CA VAL A 312 6.15 -12.96 -8.62
C VAL A 312 5.68 -12.94 -7.17
N VAL A 313 4.49 -12.41 -6.95
CA VAL A 313 3.82 -12.47 -5.65
C VAL A 313 2.89 -13.69 -5.64
N PHE A 314 3.15 -14.61 -4.74
CA PHE A 314 2.26 -15.73 -4.42
C PHE A 314 1.39 -15.35 -3.23
N GLN A 315 0.10 -15.59 -3.33
CA GLN A 315 -0.82 -15.37 -2.23
C GLN A 315 -1.75 -16.57 -2.08
N ILE A 316 -1.86 -17.07 -0.85
CA ILE A 316 -2.79 -18.14 -0.48
C ILE A 316 -3.81 -17.54 0.49
N ASN A 317 -5.08 -17.66 0.17
CA ASN A 317 -6.19 -17.21 0.99
C ASN A 317 -7.05 -18.39 1.43
N GLY A 318 -7.67 -18.27 2.61
CA GLY A 318 -8.62 -19.25 3.11
C GLY A 318 -7.96 -20.50 3.69
N PHE A 319 -6.66 -20.48 3.97
CA PHE A 319 -5.94 -21.58 4.59
C PHE A 319 -5.47 -21.20 6.01
N GLU A 320 -6.09 -21.77 7.00
CA GLU A 320 -5.75 -21.55 8.41
C GLU A 320 -4.64 -22.51 8.85
N THR A 321 -3.66 -21.98 9.57
CA THR A 321 -2.58 -22.75 10.17
C THR A 321 -2.63 -22.64 11.70
N GLN A 322 -2.08 -23.64 12.37
CA GLN A 322 -1.89 -23.61 13.82
C GLN A 322 -0.55 -22.95 14.18
N PRO A 323 -0.41 -22.39 15.39
CA PRO A 323 0.87 -21.86 15.85
C PRO A 323 2.01 -22.86 15.67
N GLY A 324 3.11 -22.42 15.04
CA GLY A 324 4.26 -23.25 14.72
C GLY A 324 4.22 -23.92 13.35
N GLN A 325 3.09 -23.88 12.64
CA GLN A 325 3.02 -24.30 11.24
C GLN A 325 3.37 -23.15 10.30
N SER A 326 3.92 -23.50 9.14
CA SER A 326 4.22 -22.55 8.08
C SER A 326 3.85 -23.14 6.72
N ILE A 327 3.53 -22.27 5.77
CA ILE A 327 3.33 -22.65 4.37
C ILE A 327 4.62 -22.37 3.62
N ALA A 328 4.95 -23.20 2.64
CA ALA A 328 6.08 -23.01 1.75
C ALA A 328 5.72 -23.37 0.31
N ILE A 329 6.43 -22.74 -0.62
CA ILE A 329 6.31 -23.01 -2.05
C ILE A 329 7.53 -23.84 -2.45
N ILE A 330 7.29 -24.88 -3.23
CA ILE A 330 8.34 -25.67 -3.87
C ILE A 330 8.12 -25.73 -5.38
N GLY A 331 9.20 -25.85 -6.13
CA GLY A 331 9.14 -25.89 -7.57
C GLY A 331 10.48 -26.35 -8.15
N ASP A 332 10.56 -26.44 -9.49
CA ASP A 332 11.70 -27.03 -10.17
C ASP A 332 12.85 -26.03 -10.46
N CYS A 333 12.79 -24.80 -9.97
CA CYS A 333 13.83 -23.80 -10.14
C CYS A 333 14.62 -23.55 -8.83
N ASP A 334 15.79 -22.93 -8.96
CA ASP A 334 16.69 -22.64 -7.84
C ASP A 334 15.97 -21.85 -6.74
N GLU A 335 15.17 -20.88 -7.12
CA GLU A 335 14.44 -19.99 -6.22
C GLU A 335 13.37 -20.71 -5.41
N LEU A 336 12.86 -21.85 -5.92
CA LEU A 336 11.85 -22.69 -5.25
C LEU A 336 12.40 -24.05 -4.78
N GLY A 337 13.74 -24.23 -4.80
CA GLY A 337 14.42 -25.33 -4.17
C GLY A 337 14.41 -26.67 -4.90
N HIS A 338 14.12 -26.73 -6.21
CA HIS A 338 14.14 -27.97 -7.03
C HIS A 338 13.38 -29.16 -6.42
N TRP A 339 12.18 -28.90 -5.95
CA TRP A 339 11.32 -29.89 -5.26
C TRP A 339 11.90 -30.44 -3.95
N ASP A 340 13.00 -29.86 -3.43
CA ASP A 340 13.57 -30.24 -2.15
C ASP A 340 12.85 -29.48 -1.02
N HIS A 341 12.09 -30.22 -0.21
CA HIS A 341 11.36 -29.65 0.93
C HIS A 341 12.24 -28.90 1.93
N ALA A 342 13.52 -29.26 2.05
CA ALA A 342 14.45 -28.58 2.95
C ALA A 342 14.84 -27.18 2.42
N LYS A 343 14.67 -26.97 1.11
CA LYS A 343 14.98 -25.70 0.41
C LYS A 343 13.72 -24.94 -0.01
N ALA A 344 12.55 -25.39 0.42
CA ALA A 344 11.28 -24.77 0.09
C ALA A 344 11.26 -23.29 0.47
N TYR A 345 10.72 -22.44 -0.41
CA TYR A 345 10.57 -21.02 -0.14
C TYR A 345 9.44 -20.80 0.86
N ARG A 346 9.76 -20.34 2.06
CA ARG A 346 8.75 -20.13 3.12
C ARG A 346 7.91 -18.91 2.81
N MET A 347 6.59 -19.05 2.94
CA MET A 347 5.66 -17.93 2.86
C MET A 347 5.59 -17.17 4.18
N GLU A 348 5.27 -15.90 4.09
CA GLU A 348 5.07 -15.01 5.22
C GLU A 348 3.61 -15.01 5.64
N TYR A 349 3.37 -15.08 6.94
CA TYR A 349 2.04 -14.99 7.53
C TYR A 349 1.55 -13.54 7.50
N VAL A 350 0.40 -13.30 6.88
CA VAL A 350 -0.22 -11.97 6.82
C VAL A 350 -1.31 -11.84 7.89
N ASN A 351 -2.21 -12.82 7.94
CA ASN A 351 -3.29 -12.90 8.92
C ASN A 351 -3.79 -14.36 9.04
N GLN A 352 -4.80 -14.58 9.86
CA GLN A 352 -5.32 -15.90 10.21
C GLN A 352 -5.51 -16.86 9.02
N ASN A 353 -5.82 -16.36 7.83
CA ASN A 353 -6.14 -17.17 6.65
C ASN A 353 -5.40 -16.74 5.37
N THR A 354 -4.36 -15.90 5.49
CA THR A 354 -3.63 -15.37 4.34
C THR A 354 -2.14 -15.50 4.53
N TRP A 355 -1.49 -16.08 3.53
CA TRP A 355 -0.05 -16.19 3.43
C TRP A 355 0.43 -15.58 2.11
N THR A 356 1.59 -14.95 2.12
CA THR A 356 2.19 -14.34 0.92
C THR A 356 3.65 -14.73 0.79
N ALA A 357 4.15 -14.72 -0.43
CA ALA A 357 5.57 -14.80 -0.73
C ALA A 357 5.87 -13.98 -1.96
N THR A 358 6.95 -13.21 -1.93
CA THR A 358 7.44 -12.50 -3.10
C THR A 358 8.76 -13.11 -3.52
N VAL A 359 8.78 -13.70 -4.71
CA VAL A 359 9.95 -14.43 -5.23
C VAL A 359 10.47 -13.73 -6.48
N GLY A 360 11.75 -13.41 -6.48
CA GLY A 360 12.44 -12.91 -7.66
C GLY A 360 13.03 -14.08 -8.47
N PHE A 361 12.67 -14.18 -9.75
CA PHE A 361 13.17 -15.20 -10.67
C PHE A 361 14.17 -14.61 -11.65
N ASN A 362 15.29 -15.30 -11.83
CA ASN A 362 16.36 -14.90 -12.76
C ASN A 362 16.08 -15.29 -14.22
N ARG A 363 15.05 -16.08 -14.47
CA ARG A 363 14.62 -16.55 -15.81
C ARG A 363 13.11 -16.42 -15.95
N SER A 364 12.62 -16.39 -17.19
CA SER A 364 11.21 -16.61 -17.48
C SER A 364 10.85 -18.06 -17.16
N CYS A 365 10.47 -18.32 -15.90
CA CYS A 365 9.88 -19.60 -15.52
C CYS A 365 8.47 -19.68 -16.10
N LEU A 366 8.17 -20.76 -16.82
CA LEU A 366 6.78 -21.14 -17.10
C LEU A 366 6.16 -21.59 -15.78
N LEU A 367 5.33 -20.73 -15.19
CA LEU A 367 4.51 -21.11 -14.05
C LEU A 367 3.36 -21.99 -14.55
N TYR A 368 3.47 -23.28 -14.37
CA TYR A 368 2.32 -24.17 -14.51
C TYR A 368 1.53 -24.14 -13.20
N THR A 369 0.28 -23.71 -13.26
CA THR A 369 -0.66 -24.02 -12.19
C THR A 369 -0.95 -25.52 -12.27
N SER A 370 -0.34 -26.29 -11.38
CA SER A 370 -0.76 -27.68 -11.18
C SER A 370 -2.21 -27.68 -10.68
N PRO A 371 -3.09 -28.51 -11.24
CA PRO A 371 -4.35 -28.78 -10.57
C PRO A 371 -4.05 -29.29 -9.16
N SER A 372 -4.90 -28.88 -8.20
CA SER A 372 -4.87 -29.27 -6.79
C SER A 372 -4.29 -30.67 -6.57
N PRO A 373 -3.46 -30.89 -5.54
CA PRO A 373 -3.00 -32.24 -5.23
C PRO A 373 -4.20 -33.16 -5.14
N ARG A 374 -4.18 -34.22 -5.89
CA ARG A 374 -5.17 -35.30 -5.74
C ARG A 374 -4.98 -35.83 -4.34
N ASP A 375 -6.02 -35.72 -3.53
CA ASP A 375 -6.16 -36.53 -2.33
C ASP A 375 -6.08 -37.99 -2.76
N GLY A 376 -5.10 -38.69 -2.27
CA GLY A 376 -5.02 -40.15 -2.40
C GLY A 376 -3.85 -40.61 -3.24
N ASP A 377 -2.80 -40.92 -2.55
CA ASP A 377 -2.21 -42.27 -2.62
C ASP A 377 -1.49 -42.54 -1.29
N GLU A 378 -2.28 -43.10 -0.38
CA GLU A 378 -1.74 -43.91 0.70
C GLU A 378 -1.19 -45.19 0.07
N SER A 379 0.10 -45.40 0.16
CA SER A 379 0.73 -46.72 0.20
C SER A 379 2.10 -46.64 0.83
#